data_2e12ac5175e8e9ecf7d37ae3e1be54d7
#
_entry.id   2e12ac5175e8e9ecf7d37ae3e1be54d7
#
_cell.length_a   1.000
_cell.length_b   1.000
_cell.length_c   1.000
_cell.angle_alpha   90.00
_cell.angle_beta   90.00
_cell.angle_gamma   90.00
#
_symmetry.space_group_name_H-M   'P 1'
#
loop_
_entity.id
_entity.type
_entity.pdbx_description
1 polymer ?
#
loop_
_entity_poly.entity_id
_entity_poly.type
_entity_poly.pdbx_seq_one_letter_code
_entity_poly.pdbx_strand_id
1 'polypeptide(L)'
;MMLKDLVLKNRSYRGFDESVRISRETLEGFVDCARLCPSSVNKQPLKYFLAWEPDEVEKVQGLTKWARALPDMVLPHPGKRPTGFVVICQDKRIDENLNRYQKDVGIVAQTMLLAAVEQGLGGCMIGNFQAGEVMEVLGLPEEIRPLLIVAFRSEER
;
A
#
# COMPACT_ATOMS: atom_id res chain seq x y z
N MET A 1 -7.31 22.28 3.00
CA MET A 1 -7.27 21.76 1.62
C MET A 1 -8.58 21.02 1.34
N MET A 2 -9.21 21.39 0.25
CA MET A 2 -10.49 20.76 -0.16
C MET A 2 -10.23 19.33 -0.70
N LEU A 3 -11.22 18.45 -0.59
CA LEU A 3 -11.12 17.08 -1.12
C LEU A 3 -10.69 17.04 -2.60
N LYS A 4 -11.23 17.96 -3.41
CA LYS A 4 -10.85 18.08 -4.82
C LYS A 4 -9.35 18.33 -5.00
N ASP A 5 -8.75 19.14 -4.14
CA ASP A 5 -7.32 19.46 -4.21
C ASP A 5 -6.47 18.24 -3.86
N LEU A 6 -6.90 17.46 -2.84
CA LEU A 6 -6.25 16.19 -2.49
C LEU A 6 -6.29 15.20 -3.66
N VAL A 7 -7.45 15.06 -4.29
CA VAL A 7 -7.63 14.17 -5.45
C VAL A 7 -6.77 14.63 -6.64
N LEU A 8 -6.69 15.95 -6.89
CA LEU A 8 -5.84 16.49 -7.96
C LEU A 8 -4.35 16.26 -7.72
N LYS A 9 -3.90 16.32 -6.47
CA LYS A 9 -2.51 16.07 -6.10
C LYS A 9 -2.17 14.59 -6.03
N ASN A 10 -3.14 13.73 -5.73
CA ASN A 10 -2.91 12.30 -5.68
C ASN A 10 -2.66 11.74 -7.09
N ARG A 11 -1.48 11.16 -7.28
CA ARG A 11 -1.06 10.49 -8.52
C ARG A 11 -0.35 9.19 -8.16
N SER A 12 -0.26 8.28 -9.11
CA SER A 12 0.54 7.06 -8.98
C SER A 12 2.02 7.40 -9.13
N TYR A 13 2.66 7.74 -8.01
CA TYR A 13 4.07 8.07 -7.98
C TYR A 13 4.93 6.81 -8.13
N ARG A 14 5.96 6.87 -8.97
CA ARG A 14 6.90 5.77 -9.23
C ARG A 14 8.36 6.16 -9.07
N GLY A 15 8.62 7.33 -8.53
CA GLY A 15 9.92 7.82 -8.11
C GLY A 15 9.79 8.42 -6.72
N PHE A 16 10.73 8.15 -5.80
CA PHE A 16 10.60 8.43 -4.37
C PHE A 16 11.90 9.03 -3.83
N ASP A 17 11.78 9.90 -2.84
CA ASP A 17 12.94 10.42 -2.12
C ASP A 17 13.29 9.46 -0.96
N GLU A 18 14.30 8.63 -1.16
CA GLU A 18 14.74 7.65 -0.15
C GLU A 18 15.31 8.28 1.12
N SER A 19 15.68 9.56 1.08
CA SER A 19 16.17 10.27 2.26
C SER A 19 15.09 10.56 3.29
N VAL A 20 13.82 10.58 2.87
CA VAL A 20 12.67 10.79 3.76
C VAL A 20 12.09 9.45 4.18
N ARG A 21 12.36 9.10 5.44
CA ARG A 21 11.83 7.87 6.04
C ARG A 21 10.39 8.08 6.48
N ILE A 22 9.55 7.09 6.22
CA ILE A 22 8.18 7.05 6.74
C ILE A 22 8.21 6.27 8.06
N SER A 23 7.62 6.87 9.11
CA SER A 23 7.56 6.25 10.42
C SER A 23 6.40 5.24 10.52
N ARG A 24 6.51 4.35 11.50
CA ARG A 24 5.42 3.46 11.89
C ARG A 24 4.14 4.23 12.20
N GLU A 25 4.26 5.30 12.98
CA GLU A 25 3.13 6.14 13.41
C GLU A 25 2.40 6.75 12.22
N THR A 26 3.14 7.16 11.19
CA THR A 26 2.56 7.68 9.94
C THR A 26 1.74 6.61 9.22
N LEU A 27 2.28 5.40 9.07
CA LEU A 27 1.56 4.29 8.45
C LEU A 27 0.35 3.85 9.28
N GLU A 28 0.46 3.81 10.60
CA GLU A 28 -0.67 3.54 11.50
C GLU A 28 -1.78 4.60 11.35
N GLY A 29 -1.42 5.86 11.16
CA GLY A 29 -2.37 6.94 10.87
C GLY A 29 -3.15 6.71 9.58
N PHE A 30 -2.51 6.19 8.54
CA PHE A 30 -3.20 5.83 7.30
C PHE A 30 -4.18 4.66 7.50
N VAL A 31 -3.78 3.65 8.26
CA VAL A 31 -4.66 2.53 8.62
C VAL A 31 -5.81 2.98 9.50
N ASP A 32 -5.58 3.95 10.40
CA ASP A 32 -6.65 4.52 11.21
C ASP A 32 -7.74 5.20 10.35
N CYS A 33 -7.36 5.89 9.28
CA CYS A 33 -8.32 6.38 8.29
C CYS A 33 -9.03 5.24 7.54
N ALA A 34 -8.27 4.22 7.14
CA ALA A 34 -8.81 3.07 6.40
C ALA A 34 -9.87 2.30 7.19
N ARG A 35 -9.67 2.09 8.49
CA ARG A 35 -10.63 1.35 9.34
C ARG A 35 -11.99 2.04 9.48
N LEU A 36 -12.06 3.34 9.17
CA LEU A 36 -13.31 4.12 9.21
C LEU A 36 -14.10 4.02 7.91
N CYS A 37 -13.51 3.42 6.87
CA CYS A 37 -14.18 3.26 5.58
C CYS A 37 -15.29 2.21 5.63
N PRO A 38 -16.31 2.34 4.74
CA PRO A 38 -17.35 1.31 4.62
C PRO A 38 -16.75 -0.01 4.11
N SER A 39 -17.37 -1.10 4.51
CA SER A 39 -17.05 -2.45 4.07
C SER A 39 -18.30 -3.17 3.60
N SER A 40 -18.18 -4.02 2.59
CA SER A 40 -19.29 -4.83 2.09
C SER A 40 -19.92 -5.63 3.21
N VAL A 41 -21.24 -5.48 3.38
CA VAL A 41 -22.06 -6.07 4.46
C VAL A 41 -21.48 -5.85 5.87
N ASN A 42 -20.71 -4.80 6.02
CA ASN A 42 -19.99 -4.46 7.26
C ASN A 42 -19.10 -5.59 7.81
N LYS A 43 -18.57 -6.42 6.92
CA LYS A 43 -17.81 -7.63 7.29
C LYS A 43 -16.43 -7.32 7.87
N GLN A 44 -15.78 -6.28 7.36
CA GLN A 44 -14.49 -5.77 7.83
C GLN A 44 -13.40 -6.84 7.88
N PRO A 45 -13.14 -7.55 6.76
CA PRO A 45 -12.18 -8.66 6.76
C PRO A 45 -10.74 -8.25 6.54
N LEU A 46 -10.46 -6.95 6.32
CA LEU A 46 -9.12 -6.50 5.93
C LEU A 46 -8.20 -6.36 7.14
N LYS A 47 -6.95 -6.78 6.94
CA LYS A 47 -5.83 -6.64 7.86
C LYS A 47 -4.68 -5.98 7.11
N TYR A 48 -3.76 -5.36 7.85
CA TYR A 48 -2.71 -4.56 7.27
C TYR A 48 -1.35 -4.95 7.82
N PHE A 49 -0.40 -5.27 6.93
CA PHE A 49 1.00 -5.42 7.29
C PHE A 49 1.71 -4.11 6.97
N LEU A 50 2.41 -3.55 7.94
CA LEU A 50 3.14 -2.28 7.81
C LEU A 50 4.64 -2.56 7.71
N ALA A 51 5.29 -2.02 6.68
CA ALA A 51 6.73 -2.08 6.51
C ALA A 51 7.31 -0.66 6.55
N TRP A 52 8.12 -0.37 7.57
CA TRP A 52 8.83 0.90 7.74
C TRP A 52 10.32 0.70 8.05
N GLU A 53 10.68 -0.43 8.65
CA GLU A 53 12.08 -0.77 8.89
C GLU A 53 12.80 -1.02 7.55
N PRO A 54 14.05 -0.57 7.40
CA PRO A 54 14.78 -0.67 6.14
C PRO A 54 14.81 -2.09 5.56
N ASP A 55 15.05 -3.09 6.39
CA ASP A 55 15.14 -4.49 5.95
C ASP A 55 13.79 -5.02 5.45
N GLU A 56 12.69 -4.69 6.13
CA GLU A 56 11.35 -5.09 5.69
C GLU A 56 10.91 -4.34 4.43
N VAL A 57 11.22 -3.05 4.35
CA VAL A 57 10.97 -2.23 3.16
C VAL A 57 11.67 -2.82 1.94
N GLU A 58 12.93 -3.23 2.08
CA GLU A 58 13.70 -3.86 1.01
C GLU A 58 13.08 -5.19 0.58
N LYS A 59 12.63 -6.01 1.53
CA LYS A 59 11.93 -7.27 1.25
C LYS A 59 10.66 -7.04 0.43
N VAL A 60 9.80 -6.12 0.86
CA VAL A 60 8.56 -5.79 0.12
C VAL A 60 8.88 -5.23 -1.25
N GLN A 61 9.86 -4.33 -1.36
CA GLN A 61 10.29 -3.77 -2.64
C GLN A 61 10.70 -4.88 -3.63
N GLY A 62 11.44 -5.87 -3.18
CA GLY A 62 11.89 -7.00 -3.99
C GLY A 62 10.74 -7.91 -4.49
N LEU A 63 9.59 -7.87 -3.84
CA LEU A 63 8.39 -8.65 -4.19
C LEU A 63 7.48 -7.93 -5.19
N THR A 64 7.69 -6.64 -5.41
CA THR A 64 6.83 -5.80 -6.25
C THR A 64 7.34 -5.70 -7.68
N LYS A 65 6.41 -5.66 -8.63
CA LYS A 65 6.70 -5.39 -10.05
C LYS A 65 5.92 -4.16 -10.48
N TRP A 66 6.63 -3.20 -11.07
CA TRP A 66 6.11 -1.86 -11.34
C TRP A 66 5.88 -1.61 -12.82
N ALA A 67 4.84 -0.81 -13.12
CA ALA A 67 4.59 -0.26 -14.45
C ALA A 67 4.66 -1.32 -15.58
N ARG A 68 3.87 -2.38 -15.47
CA ARG A 68 3.82 -3.47 -16.46
C ARG A 68 3.64 -3.00 -17.91
N ALA A 69 2.95 -1.86 -18.10
CA ALA A 69 2.75 -1.26 -19.43
C ALA A 69 4.03 -0.60 -19.99
N LEU A 70 5.09 -0.48 -19.21
CA LEU A 70 6.37 0.12 -19.57
C LEU A 70 7.51 -0.88 -19.34
N PRO A 71 7.57 -2.00 -20.11
CA PRO A 71 8.47 -3.11 -19.83
C PRO A 71 9.96 -2.75 -19.94
N ASP A 72 10.29 -1.70 -20.71
CA ASP A 72 11.65 -1.23 -20.90
C ASP A 72 12.15 -0.28 -19.81
N MET A 73 11.29 0.07 -18.84
CA MET A 73 11.64 0.93 -17.73
C MET A 73 11.79 0.14 -16.44
N VAL A 74 12.91 0.34 -15.74
CA VAL A 74 13.11 -0.17 -14.38
C VAL A 74 12.57 0.87 -13.41
N LEU A 75 11.42 0.59 -12.79
CA LEU A 75 10.77 1.46 -11.82
C LEU A 75 10.55 0.74 -10.48
N PRO A 76 10.71 1.43 -9.36
CA PRO A 76 11.35 2.74 -9.25
C PRO A 76 12.83 2.68 -9.60
N HIS A 77 13.38 3.79 -10.09
CA HIS A 77 14.82 3.86 -10.38
C HIS A 77 15.66 3.62 -9.11
N PRO A 78 16.88 3.05 -9.22
CA PRO A 78 17.80 2.95 -8.10
C PRO A 78 18.01 4.31 -7.42
N GLY A 79 17.94 4.34 -6.08
CA GLY A 79 18.00 5.57 -5.30
C GLY A 79 16.67 6.33 -5.18
N LYS A 80 15.61 5.82 -5.82
CA LYS A 80 14.28 6.44 -5.84
C LYS A 80 13.17 5.47 -5.42
N ARG A 81 13.48 4.63 -4.42
CA ARG A 81 12.55 3.60 -3.90
C ARG A 81 11.68 4.14 -2.77
N PRO A 82 10.48 3.56 -2.56
CA PRO A 82 9.64 3.91 -1.42
C PRO A 82 10.33 3.58 -0.09
N THR A 83 9.93 4.28 0.95
CA THR A 83 10.45 4.07 2.32
C THR A 83 9.42 3.49 3.28
N GLY A 84 8.21 3.26 2.81
CA GLY A 84 7.16 2.60 3.56
C GLY A 84 6.17 1.89 2.67
N PHE A 85 5.61 0.78 3.17
CA PHE A 85 4.56 0.03 2.50
C PHE A 85 3.45 -0.36 3.47
N VAL A 86 2.25 -0.44 2.94
CA VAL A 86 1.13 -1.14 3.57
C VAL A 86 0.71 -2.29 2.66
N VAL A 87 0.75 -3.49 3.17
CA VAL A 87 0.20 -4.67 2.48
C VAL A 87 -1.22 -4.88 2.99
N ILE A 88 -2.20 -4.68 2.11
CA ILE A 88 -3.61 -4.89 2.43
C ILE A 88 -3.92 -6.36 2.24
N CYS A 89 -4.36 -7.02 3.30
CA CYS A 89 -4.65 -8.44 3.34
C CYS A 89 -6.11 -8.70 3.70
N GLN A 90 -6.60 -9.87 3.33
CA GLN A 90 -7.88 -10.38 3.82
C GLN A 90 -7.65 -11.49 4.83
N ASP A 91 -8.34 -11.39 5.95
CA ASP A 91 -8.41 -12.46 6.94
C ASP A 91 -9.46 -13.49 6.51
N LYS A 92 -9.00 -14.65 6.02
CA LYS A 92 -9.87 -15.71 5.51
C LYS A 92 -10.72 -16.37 6.59
N ARG A 93 -10.39 -16.17 7.86
CA ARG A 93 -11.25 -16.65 8.98
C ARG A 93 -12.53 -15.85 9.07
N ILE A 94 -12.52 -14.59 8.60
CA ILE A 94 -13.71 -13.72 8.56
C ILE A 94 -14.55 -14.05 7.32
N ASP A 95 -13.91 -14.16 6.16
CA ASP A 95 -14.54 -14.61 4.92
C ASP A 95 -13.46 -15.18 3.98
N GLU A 96 -13.71 -16.36 3.41
CA GLU A 96 -12.77 -17.04 2.51
C GLU A 96 -12.85 -16.53 1.06
N ASN A 97 -13.90 -15.80 0.68
CA ASN A 97 -14.10 -15.33 -0.68
C ASN A 97 -13.21 -14.11 -0.97
N LEU A 98 -12.06 -14.34 -1.60
CA LEU A 98 -11.06 -13.32 -1.91
C LEU A 98 -11.53 -12.32 -3.00
N ASN A 99 -12.57 -12.62 -3.74
CA ASN A 99 -13.09 -11.74 -4.79
C ASN A 99 -14.18 -10.78 -4.29
N ARG A 100 -14.82 -11.10 -3.17
CA ARG A 100 -15.96 -10.33 -2.65
C ARG A 100 -15.58 -8.92 -2.19
N TYR A 101 -14.38 -8.74 -1.66
CA TYR A 101 -13.95 -7.51 -0.99
C TYR A 101 -12.98 -6.67 -1.81
N GLN A 102 -12.92 -6.86 -3.14
CA GLN A 102 -12.05 -6.06 -4.01
C GLN A 102 -12.42 -4.56 -4.00
N LYS A 103 -13.69 -4.25 -3.85
CA LYS A 103 -14.15 -2.86 -3.68
C LYS A 103 -13.68 -2.26 -2.37
N ASP A 104 -13.75 -3.01 -1.28
CA ASP A 104 -13.23 -2.60 0.02
C ASP A 104 -11.73 -2.25 -0.07
N VAL A 105 -10.95 -3.09 -0.75
CA VAL A 105 -9.52 -2.87 -0.96
C VAL A 105 -9.25 -1.55 -1.70
N GLY A 106 -9.98 -1.27 -2.76
CA GLY A 106 -9.87 -0.01 -3.50
C GLY A 106 -10.25 1.21 -2.65
N ILE A 107 -11.31 1.09 -1.87
CA ILE A 107 -11.78 2.17 -0.96
C ILE A 107 -10.70 2.51 0.08
N VAL A 108 -10.17 1.51 0.80
CA VAL A 108 -9.18 1.74 1.84
C VAL A 108 -7.85 2.21 1.27
N ALA A 109 -7.41 1.67 0.13
CA ALA A 109 -6.19 2.08 -0.54
C ALA A 109 -6.25 3.55 -0.97
N GLN A 110 -7.34 3.98 -1.62
CA GLN A 110 -7.51 5.37 -2.02
C GLN A 110 -7.59 6.31 -0.82
N THR A 111 -8.27 5.89 0.25
CA THR A 111 -8.36 6.68 1.49
C THR A 111 -6.97 6.88 2.11
N MET A 112 -6.15 5.84 2.19
CA MET A 112 -4.78 5.95 2.69
C MET A 112 -3.92 6.87 1.82
N LEU A 113 -4.06 6.80 0.50
CA LEU A 113 -3.32 7.68 -0.41
C LEU A 113 -3.72 9.14 -0.27
N LEU A 114 -5.01 9.43 -0.08
CA LEU A 114 -5.48 10.80 0.19
C LEU A 114 -4.97 11.31 1.54
N ALA A 115 -4.96 10.47 2.57
CA ALA A 115 -4.38 10.82 3.87
C ALA A 115 -2.87 11.11 3.76
N ALA A 116 -2.16 10.37 2.91
CA ALA A 116 -0.76 10.62 2.63
C ALA A 116 -0.55 12.00 1.96
N VAL A 117 -1.35 12.31 0.94
CA VAL A 117 -1.31 13.62 0.25
C VAL A 117 -1.57 14.77 1.22
N GLU A 118 -2.48 14.62 2.15
CA GLU A 118 -2.78 15.62 3.19
C GLU A 118 -1.56 15.96 4.05
N GLN A 119 -0.66 15.00 4.23
CA GLN A 119 0.60 15.16 4.96
C GLN A 119 1.80 15.54 4.05
N GLY A 120 1.57 15.88 2.79
CA GLY A 120 2.64 16.19 1.83
C GLY A 120 3.39 14.95 1.34
N LEU A 121 2.76 13.78 1.47
CA LEU A 121 3.28 12.50 1.00
C LEU A 121 2.50 12.04 -0.21
N GLY A 122 2.93 10.97 -0.83
CA GLY A 122 2.22 10.35 -1.94
C GLY A 122 2.49 8.86 -2.01
N GLY A 123 1.96 8.19 -3.00
CA GLY A 123 2.17 6.76 -3.12
C GLY A 123 1.69 6.16 -4.42
N CYS A 124 1.67 4.84 -4.45
CA CYS A 124 1.22 4.06 -5.59
C CYS A 124 0.63 2.73 -5.14
N MET A 125 -0.47 2.34 -5.76
CA MET A 125 -1.02 0.99 -5.64
C MET A 125 -0.24 0.03 -6.53
N ILE A 126 0.13 -1.13 -5.99
CA ILE A 126 0.86 -2.17 -6.71
C ILE A 126 0.06 -3.47 -6.62
N GLY A 127 -0.53 -3.86 -7.74
CA GLY A 127 -1.26 -5.13 -7.87
C GLY A 127 -0.42 -6.28 -8.42
N ASN A 128 0.77 -5.99 -8.99
CA ASN A 128 1.62 -6.99 -9.61
C ASN A 128 2.63 -7.56 -8.62
N PHE A 129 2.23 -8.61 -7.94
CA PHE A 129 3.06 -9.41 -7.02
C PHE A 129 2.49 -10.81 -6.89
N GLN A 130 3.29 -11.74 -6.37
CA GLN A 130 2.87 -13.11 -6.07
C GLN A 130 2.50 -13.21 -4.59
N ALA A 131 1.22 -13.40 -4.29
CA ALA A 131 0.73 -13.41 -2.91
C ALA A 131 1.38 -14.50 -2.05
N GLY A 132 1.63 -15.68 -2.62
CA GLY A 132 2.33 -16.76 -1.92
C GLY A 132 3.76 -16.40 -1.51
N GLU A 133 4.50 -15.71 -2.39
CA GLU A 133 5.86 -15.23 -2.06
C GLU A 133 5.82 -14.15 -0.97
N VAL A 134 4.85 -13.23 -1.03
CA VAL A 134 4.68 -12.20 0.01
C VAL A 134 4.41 -12.85 1.36
N MET A 135 3.53 -13.84 1.41
CA MET A 135 3.22 -14.57 2.64
C MET A 135 4.46 -15.25 3.22
N GLU A 136 5.24 -15.92 2.38
CA GLU A 136 6.46 -16.63 2.80
C GLU A 136 7.52 -15.66 3.32
N VAL A 137 7.85 -14.63 2.55
CA VAL A 137 8.91 -13.67 2.89
C VAL A 137 8.58 -12.84 4.13
N LEU A 138 7.32 -12.43 4.28
CA LEU A 138 6.87 -11.63 5.43
C LEU A 138 6.43 -12.47 6.63
N GLY A 139 6.43 -13.80 6.50
CA GLY A 139 6.02 -14.70 7.58
C GLY A 139 4.54 -14.55 7.96
N LEU A 140 3.68 -14.26 6.99
CA LEU A 140 2.25 -14.14 7.24
C LEU A 140 1.61 -15.51 7.48
N PRO A 141 0.67 -15.62 8.44
CA PRO A 141 -0.05 -16.86 8.64
C PRO A 141 -0.94 -17.20 7.43
N GLU A 142 -1.26 -18.49 7.26
CA GLU A 142 -2.00 -18.99 6.10
C GLU A 142 -3.35 -18.29 5.88
N GLU A 143 -4.01 -17.89 6.95
CA GLU A 143 -5.31 -17.21 6.91
C GLU A 143 -5.24 -15.75 6.46
N ILE A 144 -4.07 -15.14 6.41
CA ILE A 144 -3.87 -13.73 6.03
C ILE A 144 -3.37 -13.66 4.59
N ARG A 145 -4.27 -13.31 3.66
CA ARG A 145 -3.98 -13.31 2.23
C ARG A 145 -3.73 -11.90 1.71
N PRO A 146 -2.54 -11.58 1.18
CA PRO A 146 -2.27 -10.29 0.53
C PRO A 146 -3.13 -10.07 -0.70
N LEU A 147 -3.75 -8.89 -0.82
CA LEU A 147 -4.59 -8.50 -1.95
C LEU A 147 -4.05 -7.30 -2.72
N LEU A 148 -3.41 -6.36 -2.05
CA LEU A 148 -2.83 -5.16 -2.67
C LEU A 148 -1.66 -4.65 -1.83
N ILE A 149 -0.63 -4.14 -2.49
CA ILE A 149 0.46 -3.43 -1.84
C ILE A 149 0.35 -1.95 -2.17
N VAL A 150 0.49 -1.09 -1.16
CA VAL A 150 0.52 0.36 -1.32
C VAL A 150 1.89 0.87 -0.88
N ALA A 151 2.60 1.53 -1.79
CA ALA A 151 3.88 2.16 -1.52
C ALA A 151 3.67 3.63 -1.14
N PHE A 152 4.45 4.12 -0.20
CA PHE A 152 4.38 5.50 0.30
C PHE A 152 5.73 6.19 0.31
N ARG A 153 5.70 7.52 0.17
CA ARG A 153 6.88 8.37 0.18
C ARG A 153 6.59 9.86 0.43
N SER A 154 7.66 10.67 0.56
CA SER A 154 7.54 12.11 0.36
C SER A 154 7.52 12.47 -1.13
N GLU A 155 6.89 13.59 -1.49
CA GLU A 155 6.94 14.12 -2.86
C GLU A 155 8.37 14.53 -3.25
N GLU A 156 8.82 14.10 -4.44
CA GLU A 156 9.91 14.81 -5.12
C GLU A 156 9.39 16.19 -5.53
N ARG A 157 10.04 17.23 -5.06
CA ARG A 157 9.82 18.59 -5.55
C ARG A 157 10.67 18.87 -6.77
#